data_484ae6f03c25bd1e044eb8e246e796a9
#
_entry.id   484ae6f03c25bd1e044eb8e246e796a9
#
_cell.length_a   1.000
_cell.length_b   1.000
_cell.length_c   1.000
_cell.angle_alpha   90.00
_cell.angle_beta   90.00
_cell.angle_gamma   90.00
#
_symmetry.space_group_name_H-M   'P 1'
#
loop_
_entity.id
_entity.type
_entity.pdbx_description
1 polymer ?
#
loop_
_entity_poly.entity_id
_entity_poly.type
_entity_poly.pdbx_seq_one_letter_code
_entity_poly.pdbx_strand_id
1 'polypeptide(L)'
;MVYYRYKKERLNDKFNSAHEFLLKIRKAVELYCQSPNEIVARGMTGYFSDFTEYIIDICETYLVINDRYNPRLSGIDLIKSATTYGLMDDYLCNFMIKCVTLRNRFTHDYYKRDIAEEDIIKFCHSKIMYLDIFLESSSEVVRLNYKINN
;
A
#
# COMPACT_ATOMS: atom_id res chain seq x y z
N MET A 1 15.42 -12.51 -19.88
CA MET A 1 15.47 -13.41 -18.71
C MET A 1 16.10 -12.74 -17.48
N VAL A 2 17.30 -12.18 -17.59
CA VAL A 2 17.96 -11.45 -16.49
C VAL A 2 17.12 -10.27 -16.01
N TYR A 3 16.51 -9.52 -16.90
CA TYR A 3 15.66 -8.38 -16.58
C TYR A 3 14.40 -8.80 -15.78
N TYR A 4 13.75 -9.89 -16.18
CA TYR A 4 12.57 -10.41 -15.49
C TYR A 4 12.90 -10.88 -14.07
N ARG A 5 14.01 -11.58 -13.90
CA ARG A 5 14.46 -12.06 -12.59
C ARG A 5 14.71 -10.88 -11.65
N TYR A 6 15.40 -9.86 -12.13
CA TYR A 6 15.68 -8.65 -11.37
C TYR A 6 14.39 -7.95 -10.91
N LYS A 7 13.41 -7.81 -11.80
CA LYS A 7 12.13 -7.17 -11.46
C LYS A 7 11.34 -8.00 -10.46
N LYS A 8 11.38 -9.32 -10.54
CA LYS A 8 10.75 -10.20 -9.56
C LYS A 8 11.36 -10.04 -8.17
N GLU A 9 12.68 -10.04 -8.07
CA GLU A 9 13.38 -9.85 -6.81
C GLU A 9 13.05 -8.48 -6.20
N ARG A 10 13.03 -7.44 -7.01
CA ARG A 10 12.64 -6.10 -6.60
C ARG A 10 11.21 -6.05 -6.08
N LEU A 11 10.29 -6.74 -6.72
CA LEU A 11 8.89 -6.82 -6.30
C LEU A 11 8.78 -7.55 -4.95
N ASN A 12 9.50 -8.66 -4.78
CA ASN A 12 9.55 -9.38 -3.51
C ASN A 12 10.09 -8.49 -2.38
N ASP A 13 11.13 -7.70 -2.63
CA ASP A 13 11.68 -6.75 -1.65
C ASP A 13 10.63 -5.71 -1.25
N LYS A 14 9.84 -5.22 -2.20
CA LYS A 14 8.75 -4.28 -1.92
C LYS A 14 7.67 -4.91 -1.05
N PHE A 15 7.29 -6.15 -1.29
CA PHE A 15 6.34 -6.87 -0.44
C PHE A 15 6.88 -7.06 0.98
N ASN A 16 8.15 -7.44 1.11
CA ASN A 16 8.78 -7.61 2.42
C ASN A 16 8.83 -6.30 3.20
N SER A 17 9.23 -5.21 2.54
CA SER A 17 9.28 -3.88 3.16
C SER A 17 7.89 -3.38 3.56
N ALA A 18 6.90 -3.57 2.70
CA ALA A 18 5.52 -3.22 3.00
C ALA A 18 5.01 -3.99 4.23
N HIS A 19 5.33 -5.27 4.31
CA HIS A 19 4.96 -6.10 5.47
C HIS A 19 5.59 -5.58 6.76
N GLU A 20 6.85 -5.18 6.73
CA GLU A 20 7.53 -4.58 7.89
C GLU A 20 6.81 -3.30 8.36
N PHE A 21 6.42 -2.42 7.44
CA PHE A 21 5.66 -1.22 7.79
C PHE A 21 4.27 -1.55 8.32
N LEU A 22 3.64 -2.59 7.82
CA LEU A 22 2.36 -3.06 8.36
C LEU A 22 2.50 -3.50 9.81
N LEU A 23 3.56 -4.22 10.16
CA LEU A 23 3.84 -4.61 11.55
C LEU A 23 4.07 -3.38 12.44
N LYS A 24 4.74 -2.36 11.93
CA LYS A 24 4.94 -1.09 12.65
C LYS A 24 3.61 -0.35 12.86
N ILE A 25 2.73 -0.34 11.87
CA ILE A 25 1.38 0.24 12.00
C ILE A 25 0.60 -0.50 13.09
N ARG A 26 0.61 -1.84 13.10
CA ARG A 26 -0.06 -2.64 14.13
C ARG A 26 0.46 -2.32 15.51
N LYS A 27 1.77 -2.19 15.66
CA LYS A 27 2.39 -1.82 16.94
C LYS A 27 1.97 -0.41 17.36
N ALA A 28 1.93 0.54 16.44
CA ALA A 28 1.49 1.91 16.73
C ALA A 28 0.02 1.94 17.15
N VAL A 29 -0.85 1.16 16.51
CA VAL A 29 -2.27 1.04 16.89
C VAL A 29 -2.39 0.51 18.31
N GLU A 30 -1.65 -0.55 18.66
CA GLU A 30 -1.64 -1.13 19.99
C GLU A 30 -1.21 -0.11 21.05
N LEU A 31 -0.12 0.60 20.81
CA LEU A 31 0.41 1.62 21.73
C LEU A 31 -0.56 2.80 21.87
N TYR A 32 -1.18 3.23 20.79
CA TYR A 32 -2.15 4.32 20.82
C TYR A 32 -3.40 3.94 21.62
N CYS A 33 -3.86 2.70 21.52
CA CYS A 33 -5.00 2.21 22.31
C CYS A 33 -4.69 2.17 23.81
N GLN A 34 -3.45 1.83 24.17
CA GLN A 34 -3.01 1.79 25.55
C GLN A 34 -2.83 3.18 26.16
N SER A 35 -2.22 4.11 25.40
CA SER A 35 -1.90 5.46 25.87
C SER A 35 -1.93 6.41 24.67
N PRO A 36 -3.12 6.93 24.32
CA PRO A 36 -3.25 7.89 23.21
C PRO A 36 -2.37 9.12 23.44
N ASN A 37 -1.45 9.37 22.51
CA ASN A 37 -0.63 10.57 22.51
C ASN A 37 -0.21 10.95 21.10
N GLU A 38 0.20 12.20 20.96
CA GLU A 38 0.51 12.84 19.69
C GLU A 38 1.73 12.20 18.99
N ILE A 39 2.72 11.76 19.76
CA ILE A 39 3.93 11.13 19.20
C ILE A 39 3.59 9.81 18.53
N VAL A 40 2.79 8.96 19.21
CA VAL A 40 2.36 7.68 18.65
C VAL A 40 1.44 7.90 17.45
N ALA A 41 0.53 8.87 17.52
CA ALA A 41 -0.34 9.22 16.39
C ALA A 41 0.46 9.63 15.17
N ARG A 42 1.46 10.47 15.32
CA ARG A 42 2.32 10.93 14.23
C ARG A 42 3.18 9.79 13.69
N GLY A 43 3.68 8.90 14.55
CA GLY A 43 4.40 7.70 14.14
C GLY A 43 3.53 6.78 13.32
N MET A 44 2.29 6.52 13.74
CA MET A 44 1.31 5.72 13.00
C MET A 44 1.06 6.30 11.60
N THR A 45 0.83 7.61 11.53
CA THR A 45 0.59 8.31 10.26
C THR A 45 1.79 8.22 9.33
N GLY A 46 3.01 8.36 9.86
CA GLY A 46 4.24 8.19 9.08
C GLY A 46 4.39 6.80 8.50
N TYR A 47 4.18 5.77 9.31
CA TYR A 47 4.23 4.38 8.84
C TYR A 47 3.14 4.06 7.82
N PHE A 48 1.94 4.61 8.02
CA PHE A 48 0.85 4.48 7.07
C PHE A 48 1.21 5.13 5.72
N SER A 49 1.81 6.31 5.75
CA SER A 49 2.26 7.00 4.53
C SER A 49 3.31 6.18 3.78
N ASP A 50 4.27 5.60 4.50
CA ASP A 50 5.29 4.73 3.91
C ASP A 50 4.67 3.47 3.31
N PHE A 51 3.72 2.84 4.01
CA PHE A 51 2.99 1.69 3.47
C PHE A 51 2.26 2.05 2.18
N THR A 52 1.63 3.21 2.14
CA THR A 52 0.91 3.70 0.96
C THR A 52 1.84 3.86 -0.25
N GLU A 53 3.06 4.35 -0.05
CA GLU A 53 4.08 4.40 -1.11
C GLU A 53 4.40 3.01 -1.64
N TYR A 54 4.50 2.01 -0.77
CA TYR A 54 4.73 0.62 -1.20
C TYR A 54 3.56 0.04 -1.97
N ILE A 55 2.31 0.39 -1.63
CA ILE A 55 1.13 0.00 -2.44
C ILE A 55 1.30 0.49 -3.88
N ILE A 56 1.62 1.77 -4.05
CA ILE A 56 1.82 2.38 -5.36
C ILE A 56 2.98 1.71 -6.10
N ASP A 57 4.10 1.51 -5.42
CA ASP A 57 5.29 0.87 -6.00
C ASP A 57 5.03 -0.56 -6.45
N ILE A 58 4.27 -1.33 -5.68
CA ILE A 58 3.89 -2.70 -6.02
C ILE A 58 3.01 -2.69 -7.27
N CYS A 59 2.02 -1.81 -7.33
CA CYS A 59 1.16 -1.66 -8.51
C CYS A 59 1.95 -1.26 -9.75
N GLU A 60 2.85 -0.29 -9.62
CA GLU A 60 3.72 0.15 -10.71
C GLU A 60 4.60 -1.00 -11.22
N THR A 61 5.27 -1.69 -10.31
CA THR A 61 6.18 -2.78 -10.67
C THR A 61 5.42 -3.95 -11.33
N TYR A 62 4.21 -4.26 -10.83
CA TYR A 62 3.34 -5.26 -11.44
C TYR A 62 2.99 -4.89 -12.88
N LEU A 63 2.64 -3.64 -13.14
CA LEU A 63 2.33 -3.15 -14.49
C LEU A 63 3.57 -3.19 -15.40
N VAL A 64 4.74 -2.83 -14.90
CA VAL A 64 6.00 -2.90 -15.65
C VAL A 64 6.29 -4.34 -16.07
N ILE A 65 6.17 -5.30 -15.15
CA ILE A 65 6.42 -6.72 -15.43
C ILE A 65 5.46 -7.25 -16.50
N ASN A 66 4.21 -6.80 -16.48
CA ASN A 66 3.17 -7.25 -17.41
C ASN A 66 3.09 -6.40 -18.68
N ASP A 67 4.06 -5.51 -18.88
CA ASP A 67 4.14 -4.63 -20.06
C ASP A 67 2.89 -3.75 -20.24
N ARG A 68 2.37 -3.24 -19.13
CA ARG A 68 1.15 -2.41 -19.07
C ARG A 68 1.38 -1.06 -18.35
N TYR A 69 2.63 -0.73 -18.10
CA TYR A 69 2.97 0.50 -17.39
C TYR A 69 2.86 1.72 -18.32
N ASN A 70 2.28 2.79 -17.77
CA ASN A 70 2.22 4.10 -18.41
C ASN A 70 2.75 5.15 -17.41
N PRO A 71 3.87 5.85 -17.73
CA PRO A 71 4.49 6.80 -16.79
C PRO A 71 3.65 8.05 -16.50
N ARG A 72 2.55 8.25 -17.22
CA ARG A 72 1.64 9.40 -17.02
C ARG A 72 0.59 9.13 -15.92
N LEU A 73 0.49 7.90 -15.42
CA LEU A 73 -0.51 7.55 -14.42
C LEU A 73 -0.15 8.10 -13.05
N SER A 74 -1.13 8.66 -12.35
CA SER A 74 -1.02 9.02 -10.92
C SER A 74 -1.02 7.75 -10.06
N GLY A 75 -0.73 7.89 -8.76
CA GLY A 75 -0.79 6.78 -7.83
C GLY A 75 -2.14 6.07 -7.81
N ILE A 76 -3.23 6.83 -7.80
CA ILE A 76 -4.60 6.27 -7.85
C ILE A 76 -4.84 5.54 -9.17
N ASP A 77 -4.41 6.12 -10.29
CA ASP A 77 -4.57 5.51 -11.61
C ASP A 77 -3.73 4.24 -11.75
N LEU A 78 -2.55 4.17 -11.13
CA LEU A 78 -1.73 2.96 -11.08
C LEU A 78 -2.46 1.83 -10.35
N ILE A 79 -3.12 2.12 -9.22
CA ILE A 79 -3.93 1.13 -8.49
C ILE A 79 -5.09 0.63 -9.34
N LYS A 80 -5.81 1.53 -10.00
CA LYS A 80 -6.93 1.19 -10.89
C LYS A 80 -6.45 0.32 -12.07
N SER A 81 -5.35 0.69 -12.69
CA SER A 81 -4.78 -0.05 -13.80
C SER A 81 -4.32 -1.45 -13.36
N ALA A 82 -3.62 -1.55 -12.23
CA ALA A 82 -3.22 -2.84 -11.67
C ALA A 82 -4.42 -3.74 -11.39
N THR A 83 -5.53 -3.18 -10.91
CA THR A 83 -6.79 -3.89 -10.69
C THR A 83 -7.36 -4.41 -12.01
N THR A 84 -7.38 -3.58 -13.05
CA THR A 84 -7.83 -3.97 -14.38
C THR A 84 -7.06 -5.17 -14.92
N TYR A 85 -5.75 -5.24 -14.65
CA TYR A 85 -4.89 -6.35 -15.08
C TYR A 85 -4.74 -7.47 -14.05
N GLY A 86 -5.62 -7.52 -13.04
CA GLY A 86 -5.81 -8.69 -12.20
C GLY A 86 -5.01 -8.74 -10.89
N LEU A 87 -4.37 -7.65 -10.47
CA LEU A 87 -3.61 -7.66 -9.21
C LEU A 87 -4.54 -7.78 -7.99
N MET A 88 -5.71 -7.17 -8.04
CA MET A 88 -6.69 -7.18 -6.96
C MET A 88 -8.10 -7.04 -7.52
N ASP A 89 -9.11 -7.31 -6.69
CA ASP A 89 -10.50 -7.08 -7.06
C ASP A 89 -10.92 -5.61 -6.82
N ASP A 90 -12.11 -5.25 -7.30
CA ASP A 90 -12.62 -3.88 -7.20
C ASP A 90 -12.84 -3.45 -5.75
N TYR A 91 -13.26 -4.38 -4.89
CA TYR A 91 -13.50 -4.10 -3.48
C TYR A 91 -12.21 -3.68 -2.78
N LEU A 92 -11.15 -4.46 -2.95
CA LEU A 92 -9.83 -4.15 -2.39
C LEU A 92 -9.24 -2.89 -3.02
N CYS A 93 -9.43 -2.70 -4.32
CA CYS A 93 -9.01 -1.49 -5.04
C CYS A 93 -9.54 -0.22 -4.36
N ASN A 94 -10.83 -0.21 -3.99
CA ASN A 94 -11.44 0.93 -3.32
C ASN A 94 -10.78 1.25 -1.98
N PHE A 95 -10.39 0.23 -1.20
CA PHE A 95 -9.66 0.43 0.05
C PHE A 95 -8.25 0.98 -0.18
N MET A 96 -7.56 0.50 -1.20
CA MET A 96 -6.22 0.99 -1.53
C MET A 96 -6.26 2.44 -2.04
N ILE A 97 -7.26 2.79 -2.83
CA ILE A 97 -7.49 4.18 -3.24
C ILE A 97 -7.78 5.06 -2.02
N LYS A 98 -8.56 4.57 -1.07
CA LYS A 98 -8.82 5.28 0.19
C LYS A 98 -7.54 5.57 0.95
N CYS A 99 -6.62 4.61 1.01
CA CYS A 99 -5.32 4.79 1.66
C CYS A 99 -4.53 5.93 1.00
N VAL A 100 -4.44 5.94 -0.32
CA VAL A 100 -3.74 6.99 -1.06
C VAL A 100 -4.39 8.36 -0.85
N THR A 101 -5.72 8.41 -0.88
CA THR A 101 -6.49 9.64 -0.66
C THR A 101 -6.22 10.21 0.73
N LEU A 102 -6.25 9.37 1.76
CA LEU A 102 -5.96 9.78 3.14
C LEU A 102 -4.52 10.30 3.27
N ARG A 103 -3.55 9.59 2.70
CA ARG A 103 -2.15 10.00 2.70
C ARG A 103 -1.97 11.34 2.00
N ASN A 104 -2.59 11.53 0.84
CA ASN A 104 -2.49 12.77 0.08
C ASN A 104 -3.06 13.96 0.84
N ARG A 105 -4.19 13.78 1.51
CA ARG A 105 -4.78 14.83 2.37
C ARG A 105 -3.83 15.22 3.49
N PHE A 106 -3.22 14.25 4.15
CA PHE A 106 -2.26 14.52 5.22
C PHE A 106 -1.01 15.23 4.70
N THR A 107 -0.50 14.83 3.54
CA THR A 107 0.75 15.37 2.97
C THR A 107 0.57 16.75 2.35
N HIS A 108 -0.56 17.01 1.68
CA HIS A 108 -0.75 18.20 0.86
C HIS A 108 -1.70 19.25 1.44
N ASP A 109 -2.54 18.86 2.41
CA ASP A 109 -3.55 19.76 3.00
C ASP A 109 -3.14 20.19 4.41
N TYR A 110 -2.20 21.11 4.47
CA TYR A 110 -1.63 21.57 5.75
C TYR A 110 -2.66 22.15 6.71
N TYR A 111 -3.73 22.77 6.21
CA TYR A 111 -4.76 23.37 7.05
C TYR A 111 -5.68 22.34 7.72
N LYS A 112 -5.77 21.14 7.14
CA LYS A 112 -6.63 20.05 7.61
C LYS A 112 -5.83 18.82 8.03
N ARG A 113 -4.53 19.00 8.29
CA ARG A 113 -3.65 17.88 8.63
C ARG A 113 -4.13 17.09 9.85
N ASP A 114 -4.61 17.78 10.87
CA ASP A 114 -5.10 17.13 12.10
C ASP A 114 -6.33 16.27 11.82
N ILE A 115 -7.24 16.73 10.96
CA ILE A 115 -8.42 15.97 10.54
C ILE A 115 -7.99 14.73 9.73
N ALA A 116 -7.05 14.90 8.81
CA ALA A 116 -6.52 13.80 8.01
C ALA A 116 -5.80 12.77 8.88
N GLU A 117 -5.01 13.21 9.86
CA GLU A 117 -4.36 12.31 10.83
C GLU A 117 -5.38 11.49 11.63
N GLU A 118 -6.44 12.14 12.12
CA GLU A 118 -7.52 11.47 12.83
C GLU A 118 -8.20 10.41 11.96
N ASP A 119 -8.47 10.71 10.70
CA ASP A 119 -9.06 9.77 9.76
C ASP A 119 -8.13 8.58 9.47
N ILE A 120 -6.81 8.82 9.38
CA ILE A 120 -5.80 7.76 9.22
C ILE A 120 -5.79 6.85 10.45
N ILE A 121 -5.82 7.43 11.65
CA ILE A 121 -5.86 6.64 12.91
C ILE A 121 -7.10 5.77 12.94
N LYS A 122 -8.26 6.31 12.61
CA LYS A 122 -9.51 5.54 12.55
C LYS A 122 -9.43 4.41 11.52
N PHE A 123 -8.87 4.69 10.36
CA PHE A 123 -8.67 3.68 9.32
C PHE A 123 -7.74 2.56 9.79
N CYS A 124 -6.59 2.91 10.36
CA CYS A 124 -5.64 1.92 10.87
C CYS A 124 -6.26 1.08 12.00
N HIS A 125 -7.06 1.68 12.86
CA HIS A 125 -7.72 0.97 13.97
C HIS A 125 -8.77 -0.03 13.48
N SER A 126 -9.59 0.36 12.49
CA SER A 126 -10.77 -0.41 12.10
C SER A 126 -10.60 -1.22 10.82
N LYS A 127 -9.66 -0.87 9.94
CA LYS A 127 -9.57 -1.43 8.59
C LYS A 127 -8.18 -1.93 8.21
N ILE A 128 -7.29 -2.09 9.18
CA ILE A 128 -5.92 -2.56 8.94
C ILE A 128 -5.88 -3.93 8.26
N MET A 129 -6.91 -4.76 8.47
CA MET A 129 -7.02 -6.08 7.85
C MET A 129 -6.98 -6.03 6.32
N TYR A 130 -7.45 -4.95 5.70
CA TYR A 130 -7.41 -4.81 4.24
C TYR A 130 -5.99 -4.62 3.71
N LEU A 131 -5.08 -4.10 4.54
CA LEU A 131 -3.66 -4.00 4.20
C LEU A 131 -3.02 -5.39 4.17
N ASP A 132 -3.35 -6.26 5.13
CA ASP A 132 -2.94 -7.67 5.12
C ASP A 132 -3.48 -8.40 3.89
N ILE A 133 -4.77 -8.24 3.62
CA ILE A 133 -5.42 -8.89 2.47
C ILE A 133 -4.75 -8.46 1.17
N PHE A 134 -4.44 -7.17 1.03
CA PHE A 134 -3.73 -6.66 -0.15
C PHE A 134 -2.38 -7.38 -0.32
N LEU A 135 -1.56 -7.45 0.72
CA LEU A 135 -0.25 -8.09 0.63
C LEU A 135 -0.36 -9.57 0.32
N GLU A 136 -1.25 -10.30 0.98
CA GLU A 136 -1.43 -11.73 0.77
C GLU A 136 -1.94 -12.05 -0.63
N SER A 137 -3.04 -11.41 -1.04
CA SER A 137 -3.66 -11.69 -2.34
C SER A 137 -2.79 -11.23 -3.49
N SER A 138 -2.17 -10.06 -3.39
CA SER A 138 -1.28 -9.54 -4.43
C SER A 138 -0.03 -10.40 -4.59
N SER A 139 0.57 -10.87 -3.50
CA SER A 139 1.74 -11.76 -3.58
C SER A 139 1.39 -13.10 -4.21
N GLU A 140 0.20 -13.64 -3.97
CA GLU A 140 -0.27 -14.86 -4.63
C GLU A 140 -0.45 -14.68 -6.14
N VAL A 141 -1.03 -13.56 -6.57
CA VAL A 141 -1.18 -13.24 -7.99
C VAL A 141 0.19 -13.19 -8.68
N VAL A 142 1.16 -12.54 -8.05
CA VAL A 142 2.53 -12.43 -8.58
C VAL A 142 3.18 -13.81 -8.70
N ARG A 143 3.04 -14.67 -7.70
CA ARG A 143 3.56 -16.04 -7.73
C ARG A 143 2.96 -16.85 -8.88
N LEU A 144 1.65 -16.79 -9.04
CA LEU A 144 0.93 -17.49 -10.11
C LEU A 144 1.40 -17.02 -11.47
N ASN A 145 1.54 -15.73 -11.69
CA ASN A 145 2.03 -15.17 -12.95
C ASN A 145 3.44 -15.65 -13.28
N TYR A 146 4.33 -15.74 -12.29
CA TYR A 146 5.69 -16.23 -12.50
C TYR A 146 5.77 -17.73 -12.71
N LYS A 147 4.89 -18.52 -12.11
CA LYS A 147 4.81 -19.97 -12.34
C LYS A 147 4.35 -20.30 -13.75
N ILE A 148 3.46 -19.50 -14.31
CA ILE A 148 2.93 -19.70 -15.68
C ILE A 148 4.01 -19.40 -16.72
N ASN A 149 4.90 -18.45 -16.45
CA ASN A 149 5.92 -17.98 -17.38
C ASN A 149 7.25 -18.75 -17.30
N ASN A 150 7.33 -19.76 -16.45
CA ASN A 150 8.47 -20.67 -16.37
C ASN A 150 8.24 -21.93 -17.17
#